data_cd964f9cd483eba1b2c09b7515d76f15
#
_entry.id   cd964f9cd483eba1b2c09b7515d76f15
#
_cell.length_a   1.000
_cell.length_b   1.000
_cell.length_c   1.000
_cell.angle_alpha   90.00
_cell.angle_beta   90.00
_cell.angle_gamma   90.00
#
_symmetry.space_group_name_H-M   'P 1'
#
loop_
_entity.id
_entity.type
_entity.pdbx_description
1 polymer ?
#
loop_
_entity_poly.entity_id
_entity_poly.type
_entity_poly.pdbx_seq_one_letter_code
_entity_poly.pdbx_strand_id
1 'polypeptide(L)'
;IPVFYDEEGEPLLDGSLIRMIAEKVEKEGTDLWFSQSAAEIVEGFSLPDEWSGKTLVKGMDTLDVWIDSGCSHRAVLKCQDELEWPADLYLEGSDQHRGWFQSSLWTSMIAYEKAPYRHVLTHGFVVDGDGRKISKSDGKPQTADSYVEKYGADVLRLWVCSEDFRRDIPLSEEILGQVVRAYRTLRNT
;
A
#
# COMPACT_ATOMS: atom_id res chain seq x y z
N ILE A 1 -12.26 -13.34 -2.94
CA ILE A 1 -13.14 -12.79 -1.88
C ILE A 1 -13.88 -13.96 -1.24
N PRO A 2 -13.79 -14.18 0.07
CA PRO A 2 -14.39 -15.32 0.75
C PRO A 2 -15.92 -15.14 0.95
N VAL A 3 -16.64 -15.13 -0.16
CA VAL A 3 -18.11 -15.06 -0.18
C VAL A 3 -18.64 -16.34 -0.82
N PHE A 4 -19.66 -16.92 -0.18
CA PHE A 4 -20.42 -18.00 -0.78
C PHE A 4 -21.66 -17.44 -1.46
N TYR A 5 -22.07 -18.12 -2.50
CA TYR A 5 -23.29 -17.84 -3.25
C TYR A 5 -24.18 -19.09 -3.27
N ASP A 6 -25.47 -18.92 -3.43
CA ASP A 6 -26.35 -20.03 -3.77
C ASP A 6 -26.35 -20.31 -5.29
N GLU A 7 -27.16 -21.28 -5.70
CA GLU A 7 -27.28 -21.67 -7.12
C GLU A 7 -27.92 -20.57 -7.99
N GLU A 8 -28.60 -19.60 -7.39
CA GLU A 8 -29.22 -18.45 -8.06
C GLU A 8 -28.27 -17.25 -8.14
N GLY A 9 -27.10 -17.33 -7.48
CA GLY A 9 -26.08 -16.29 -7.44
C GLY A 9 -26.27 -15.27 -6.32
N GLU A 10 -27.17 -15.53 -5.35
CA GLU A 10 -27.36 -14.66 -4.19
C GLU A 10 -26.19 -14.84 -3.20
N PRO A 11 -25.57 -13.74 -2.71
CA PRO A 11 -24.44 -13.83 -1.80
C PRO A 11 -24.85 -14.11 -0.36
N LEU A 12 -24.12 -15.01 0.32
CA LEU A 12 -24.22 -15.20 1.76
C LEU A 12 -23.33 -14.17 2.48
N LEU A 13 -23.94 -13.11 2.97
CA LEU A 13 -23.28 -12.03 3.69
C LEU A 13 -23.51 -12.15 5.20
N ASP A 14 -22.72 -13.01 5.85
CA ASP A 14 -22.74 -13.22 7.30
C ASP A 14 -21.40 -12.86 7.93
N GLY A 15 -21.39 -11.87 8.82
CA GLY A 15 -20.17 -11.39 9.46
C GLY A 15 -19.52 -12.41 10.40
N SER A 16 -20.29 -13.38 10.93
CA SER A 16 -19.76 -14.45 11.79
C SER A 16 -19.06 -15.51 10.95
N LEU A 17 -19.63 -15.83 9.78
CA LEU A 17 -19.00 -16.71 8.81
C LEU A 17 -17.68 -16.12 8.30
N ILE A 18 -17.68 -14.84 7.94
CA ILE A 18 -16.46 -14.17 7.47
C ILE A 18 -15.38 -14.18 8.54
N ARG A 19 -15.71 -13.95 9.80
CA ARG A 19 -14.74 -14.03 10.92
C ARG A 19 -14.20 -15.43 11.11
N MET A 20 -15.06 -16.45 11.06
CA MET A 20 -14.63 -17.85 11.16
C MET A 20 -13.70 -18.24 10.02
N ILE A 21 -13.98 -17.79 8.78
CA ILE A 21 -13.08 -18.01 7.64
C ILE A 21 -11.74 -17.27 7.87
N ALA A 22 -11.77 -16.04 8.36
CA ALA A 22 -10.53 -15.29 8.66
C ALA A 22 -9.66 -16.01 9.71
N GLU A 23 -10.26 -16.58 10.75
CA GLU A 23 -9.53 -17.38 11.75
C GLU A 23 -8.94 -18.67 11.17
N LYS A 24 -9.64 -19.33 10.23
CA LYS A 24 -9.07 -20.47 9.49
C LYS A 24 -7.91 -20.03 8.61
N VAL A 25 -8.05 -18.92 7.88
CA VAL A 25 -6.99 -18.35 7.04
C VAL A 25 -5.76 -17.99 7.87
N GLU A 26 -5.92 -17.43 9.06
CA GLU A 26 -4.81 -17.12 9.96
C GLU A 26 -3.99 -18.36 10.35
N LYS A 27 -4.64 -19.51 10.48
CA LYS A 27 -3.99 -20.78 10.88
C LYS A 27 -3.43 -21.58 9.71
N GLU A 28 -4.15 -21.61 8.61
CA GLU A 28 -3.90 -22.54 7.48
C GLU A 28 -3.41 -21.82 6.21
N GLY A 29 -3.47 -20.49 6.18
CA GLY A 29 -3.14 -19.70 5.01
C GLY A 29 -4.32 -19.51 4.03
N THR A 30 -4.14 -18.63 3.06
CA THR A 30 -5.19 -18.26 2.08
C THR A 30 -5.52 -19.35 1.08
N ASP A 31 -4.61 -20.32 0.88
CA ASP A 31 -4.77 -21.41 -0.08
C ASP A 31 -5.94 -22.35 0.28
N LEU A 32 -6.38 -22.35 1.52
CA LEU A 32 -7.55 -23.13 1.96
C LEU A 32 -8.79 -22.83 1.10
N TRP A 33 -8.96 -21.55 0.68
CA TRP A 33 -10.11 -21.15 -0.14
C TRP A 33 -10.15 -21.87 -1.49
N PHE A 34 -9.00 -22.24 -2.02
CA PHE A 34 -8.86 -22.92 -3.32
C PHE A 34 -8.77 -24.44 -3.19
N SER A 35 -8.14 -24.92 -2.13
CA SER A 35 -7.87 -26.36 -1.92
C SER A 35 -9.00 -27.12 -1.23
N GLN A 36 -9.79 -26.47 -0.38
CA GLN A 36 -10.90 -27.11 0.34
C GLN A 36 -12.24 -26.90 -0.38
N SER A 37 -13.17 -27.81 -0.20
CA SER A 37 -14.55 -27.66 -0.65
C SER A 37 -15.33 -26.64 0.19
N ALA A 38 -16.46 -26.15 -0.31
CA ALA A 38 -17.33 -25.26 0.46
C ALA A 38 -17.78 -25.90 1.79
N ALA A 39 -18.11 -27.19 1.76
CA ALA A 39 -18.54 -27.92 2.95
C ALA A 39 -17.45 -28.02 4.03
N GLU A 40 -16.20 -28.27 3.63
CA GLU A 40 -15.06 -28.31 4.55
C GLU A 40 -14.75 -26.93 5.15
N ILE A 41 -14.89 -25.86 4.37
CA ILE A 41 -14.66 -24.49 4.86
C ILE A 41 -15.70 -24.11 5.92
N VAL A 42 -16.98 -24.45 5.71
CA VAL A 42 -18.06 -24.11 6.65
C VAL A 42 -18.30 -25.17 7.72
N GLU A 43 -17.47 -26.20 7.79
CA GLU A 43 -17.59 -27.23 8.81
C GLU A 43 -17.60 -26.63 10.22
N GLY A 44 -18.64 -26.99 11.00
CA GLY A 44 -18.84 -26.48 12.36
C GLY A 44 -19.52 -25.11 12.43
N PHE A 45 -19.86 -24.51 11.30
CA PHE A 45 -20.64 -23.26 11.26
C PHE A 45 -22.13 -23.55 11.04
N SER A 46 -22.99 -22.91 11.86
CA SER A 46 -24.45 -23.01 11.68
C SER A 46 -24.89 -21.96 10.66
N LEU A 47 -25.22 -22.40 9.47
CA LEU A 47 -25.78 -21.53 8.43
C LEU A 47 -27.10 -20.90 8.89
N PRO A 48 -27.42 -19.67 8.45
CA PRO A 48 -28.76 -19.11 8.66
C PRO A 48 -29.86 -20.00 8.09
N ASP A 49 -31.04 -19.98 8.70
CA ASP A 49 -32.16 -20.87 8.32
C ASP A 49 -32.52 -20.77 6.84
N GLU A 50 -32.44 -19.58 6.26
CA GLU A 50 -32.68 -19.29 4.84
C GLU A 50 -31.68 -19.96 3.89
N TRP A 51 -30.54 -20.38 4.43
CA TRP A 51 -29.45 -21.08 3.70
C TRP A 51 -29.43 -22.58 3.97
N SER A 52 -30.37 -23.06 4.83
CA SER A 52 -30.46 -24.47 5.15
C SER A 52 -30.89 -25.27 3.91
N GLY A 53 -30.06 -26.24 3.52
CA GLY A 53 -30.34 -27.12 2.37
C GLY A 53 -29.96 -26.51 1.01
N LYS A 54 -29.45 -25.27 0.96
CA LYS A 54 -28.89 -24.67 -0.27
C LYS A 54 -27.49 -25.20 -0.56
N THR A 55 -27.15 -25.29 -1.85
CA THR A 55 -25.78 -25.60 -2.28
C THR A 55 -24.92 -24.33 -2.19
N LEU A 56 -23.81 -24.41 -1.49
CA LEU A 56 -22.86 -23.29 -1.37
C LEU A 56 -21.84 -23.34 -2.53
N VAL A 57 -21.77 -22.26 -3.30
CA VAL A 57 -20.79 -22.04 -4.36
C VAL A 57 -19.78 -21.00 -3.89
N LYS A 58 -18.48 -21.32 -3.94
CA LYS A 58 -17.42 -20.38 -3.58
C LYS A 58 -17.27 -19.28 -4.62
N GLY A 59 -17.24 -18.03 -4.19
CA GLY A 59 -16.86 -16.91 -5.04
C GLY A 59 -15.37 -17.01 -5.42
N MET A 60 -15.07 -16.73 -6.69
CA MET A 60 -13.71 -16.77 -7.23
C MET A 60 -13.16 -15.39 -7.58
N ASP A 61 -13.93 -14.34 -7.30
CA ASP A 61 -13.49 -12.97 -7.53
C ASP A 61 -12.34 -12.56 -6.60
N THR A 62 -11.47 -11.73 -7.11
CA THR A 62 -10.38 -11.12 -6.34
C THR A 62 -10.62 -9.63 -6.17
N LEU A 63 -10.16 -9.08 -5.06
CA LEU A 63 -10.14 -7.63 -4.86
C LEU A 63 -8.97 -7.02 -5.64
N ASP A 64 -9.13 -5.76 -6.00
CA ASP A 64 -8.02 -4.96 -6.52
C ASP A 64 -6.93 -4.83 -5.45
N VAL A 65 -5.67 -4.88 -5.88
CA VAL A 65 -4.48 -4.79 -5.00
C VAL A 65 -4.45 -3.50 -4.15
N TRP A 66 -5.13 -2.44 -4.56
CA TRP A 66 -5.28 -1.23 -3.75
C TRP A 66 -6.03 -1.45 -2.45
N ILE A 67 -6.86 -2.50 -2.35
CA ILE A 67 -7.50 -2.88 -1.09
C ILE A 67 -6.47 -3.45 -0.11
N ASP A 68 -5.52 -4.26 -0.58
CA ASP A 68 -4.42 -4.77 0.25
C ASP A 68 -3.60 -3.61 0.81
N SER A 69 -3.16 -2.69 -0.07
CA SER A 69 -2.47 -1.46 0.34
C SER A 69 -3.34 -0.61 1.28
N GLY A 70 -4.63 -0.50 0.97
CA GLY A 70 -5.61 0.23 1.77
C GLY A 70 -5.78 -0.31 3.19
N CYS A 71 -5.59 -1.62 3.38
CA CYS A 71 -5.69 -2.27 4.70
C CYS A 71 -4.40 -2.18 5.54
N SER A 72 -3.33 -1.59 5.03
CA SER A 72 -2.04 -1.48 5.74
C SER A 72 -2.15 -0.85 7.13
N HIS A 73 -3.03 0.13 7.32
CA HIS A 73 -3.30 0.73 8.63
C HIS A 73 -3.82 -0.29 9.66
N ARG A 74 -4.53 -1.33 9.21
CA ARG A 74 -5.00 -2.42 10.08
C ARG A 74 -3.92 -3.46 10.25
N ALA A 75 -3.32 -3.91 9.13
CA ALA A 75 -2.35 -5.00 9.11
C ALA A 75 -1.03 -4.64 9.80
N VAL A 76 -0.67 -3.36 9.83
CA VAL A 76 0.58 -2.89 10.44
C VAL A 76 0.31 -2.16 11.75
N LEU A 77 -0.38 -1.00 11.71
CA LEU A 77 -0.48 -0.12 12.89
C LEU A 77 -1.26 -0.75 14.04
N LYS A 78 -2.31 -1.50 13.75
CA LYS A 78 -3.15 -2.11 14.79
C LYS A 78 -2.68 -3.52 15.21
N CYS A 79 -1.65 -4.06 14.57
CA CYS A 79 -1.10 -5.38 14.90
C CYS A 79 0.26 -5.31 15.60
N GLN A 80 0.82 -4.12 15.82
CA GLN A 80 2.10 -3.91 16.49
C GLN A 80 1.90 -3.00 17.69
N ASP A 81 2.26 -3.47 18.86
CA ASP A 81 2.05 -2.75 20.14
C ASP A 81 2.85 -1.43 20.22
N GLU A 82 3.96 -1.34 19.47
CA GLU A 82 4.81 -0.15 19.43
C GLU A 82 4.27 0.96 18.52
N LEU A 83 3.24 0.66 17.72
CA LEU A 83 2.66 1.60 16.77
C LEU A 83 1.28 2.09 17.20
N GLU A 84 0.98 3.32 16.85
CA GLU A 84 -0.31 3.93 17.14
C GLU A 84 -1.19 4.00 15.89
N TRP A 85 -2.51 3.86 16.10
CA TRP A 85 -3.52 4.11 15.10
C TRP A 85 -4.48 5.22 15.58
N PRO A 86 -4.83 6.22 14.76
CA PRO A 86 -4.36 6.50 13.41
C PRO A 86 -2.89 6.89 13.33
N ALA A 87 -2.26 6.68 12.17
CA ALA A 87 -0.91 7.18 11.90
C ALA A 87 -0.82 8.69 12.08
N ASP A 88 0.29 9.18 12.59
CA ASP A 88 0.51 10.63 12.68
C ASP A 88 0.63 11.26 11.29
N LEU A 89 1.32 10.59 10.37
CA LEU A 89 1.61 11.10 9.04
C LEU A 89 1.58 10.00 7.98
N TYR A 90 0.84 10.24 6.89
CA TYR A 90 1.00 9.56 5.62
C TYR A 90 1.81 10.44 4.68
N LEU A 91 2.93 9.92 4.17
CA LEU A 91 3.86 10.66 3.31
C LEU A 91 4.15 9.86 2.05
N GLU A 92 3.75 10.41 0.91
CA GLU A 92 3.95 9.84 -0.43
C GLU A 92 3.83 10.90 -1.51
N GLY A 93 3.98 10.50 -2.76
CA GLY A 93 3.74 11.34 -3.93
C GLY A 93 2.28 11.77 -4.08
N SER A 94 2.06 12.85 -4.79
CA SER A 94 0.72 13.42 -5.00
C SER A 94 -0.24 12.52 -5.80
N ASP A 95 0.27 11.52 -6.53
CA ASP A 95 -0.52 10.50 -7.22
C ASP A 95 -1.31 9.61 -6.25
N GLN A 96 -0.85 9.48 -4.99
CA GLN A 96 -1.49 8.65 -3.98
C GLN A 96 -2.81 9.21 -3.44
N HIS A 97 -3.20 10.41 -3.82
CA HIS A 97 -4.57 10.91 -3.63
C HIS A 97 -5.62 10.06 -4.36
N ARG A 98 -5.24 9.38 -5.44
CA ARG A 98 -6.07 8.40 -6.18
C ARG A 98 -5.54 6.96 -6.03
N GLY A 99 -4.77 6.68 -5.01
CA GLY A 99 -4.19 5.39 -4.71
C GLY A 99 -4.31 5.07 -3.24
N TRP A 100 -3.18 4.90 -2.58
CA TRP A 100 -3.08 4.45 -1.20
C TRP A 100 -3.79 5.34 -0.18
N PHE A 101 -3.74 6.66 -0.31
CA PHE A 101 -4.47 7.56 0.61
C PHE A 101 -5.98 7.34 0.52
N GLN A 102 -6.51 7.20 -0.68
CA GLN A 102 -7.94 7.00 -0.91
C GLN A 102 -8.39 5.62 -0.43
N SER A 103 -7.69 4.55 -0.81
CA SER A 103 -8.05 3.18 -0.42
C SER A 103 -7.94 2.98 1.09
N SER A 104 -6.90 3.54 1.74
CA SER A 104 -6.76 3.52 3.20
C SER A 104 -7.89 4.27 3.90
N LEU A 105 -8.30 5.43 3.37
CA LEU A 105 -9.40 6.18 3.93
C LEU A 105 -10.72 5.38 3.86
N TRP A 106 -11.02 4.78 2.72
CA TRP A 106 -12.25 4.01 2.54
C TRP A 106 -12.29 2.78 3.44
N THR A 107 -11.24 1.96 3.45
CA THR A 107 -11.20 0.76 4.28
C THR A 107 -11.29 1.10 5.77
N SER A 108 -10.66 2.19 6.21
CA SER A 108 -10.72 2.64 7.59
C SER A 108 -12.08 3.22 7.97
N MET A 109 -12.69 4.04 7.10
CA MET A 109 -14.03 4.59 7.33
C MET A 109 -15.10 3.50 7.40
N ILE A 110 -15.02 2.49 6.53
CA ILE A 110 -15.94 1.35 6.55
C ILE A 110 -15.78 0.53 7.83
N ALA A 111 -14.53 0.27 8.27
CA ALA A 111 -14.26 -0.61 9.39
C ALA A 111 -14.35 0.08 10.76
N TYR A 112 -14.06 1.38 10.85
CA TYR A 112 -13.86 2.10 12.11
C TYR A 112 -14.50 3.48 12.17
N GLU A 113 -15.18 3.93 11.13
CA GLU A 113 -15.78 5.27 11.01
C GLU A 113 -14.78 6.41 11.31
N LYS A 114 -13.50 6.17 11.07
CA LYS A 114 -12.41 7.09 11.39
C LYS A 114 -11.32 7.02 10.34
N ALA A 115 -10.71 8.19 10.02
CA ALA A 115 -9.57 8.24 9.11
C ALA A 115 -8.34 7.50 9.70
N PRO A 116 -7.55 6.82 8.86
CA PRO A 116 -6.39 6.03 9.30
C PRO A 116 -5.15 6.88 9.60
N TYR A 117 -5.21 8.17 9.33
CA TYR A 117 -4.12 9.13 9.48
C TYR A 117 -4.62 10.46 10.04
N ARG A 118 -3.72 11.18 10.71
CA ARG A 118 -3.97 12.55 11.23
C ARG A 118 -3.59 13.60 10.20
N HIS A 119 -2.46 13.38 9.50
CA HIS A 119 -1.92 14.30 8.51
C HIS A 119 -1.54 13.55 7.24
N VAL A 120 -1.63 14.25 6.11
CA VAL A 120 -1.11 13.79 4.82
C VAL A 120 -0.12 14.83 4.32
N LEU A 121 1.07 14.40 3.94
CA LEU A 121 2.06 15.23 3.29
C LEU A 121 2.41 14.61 1.94
N THR A 122 2.32 15.40 0.88
CA THR A 122 2.66 14.94 -0.46
C THR A 122 3.89 15.66 -0.98
N HIS A 123 4.70 14.91 -1.72
CA HIS A 123 5.86 15.43 -2.41
C HIS A 123 5.70 15.31 -3.93
N GLY A 124 6.47 16.10 -4.66
CA GLY A 124 6.61 16.00 -6.11
C GLY A 124 7.49 14.81 -6.52
N PHE A 125 7.75 14.70 -7.82
CA PHE A 125 8.55 13.64 -8.39
C PHE A 125 9.95 14.13 -8.74
N VAL A 126 10.89 13.19 -8.81
CA VAL A 126 12.18 13.44 -9.41
C VAL A 126 12.01 13.41 -10.93
N VAL A 127 12.41 14.49 -11.60
CA VAL A 127 12.32 14.66 -13.04
C VAL A 127 13.72 14.83 -13.63
N ASP A 128 13.88 14.67 -14.93
CA ASP A 128 15.15 14.95 -15.60
C ASP A 128 15.45 16.47 -15.67
N GLY A 129 16.59 16.84 -16.23
CA GLY A 129 17.00 18.24 -16.36
C GLY A 129 16.05 19.09 -17.22
N ASP A 130 15.23 18.47 -18.06
CA ASP A 130 14.23 19.12 -18.91
C ASP A 130 12.81 19.15 -18.26
N GLY A 131 12.69 18.66 -17.03
CA GLY A 131 11.43 18.58 -16.29
C GLY A 131 10.51 17.44 -16.73
N ARG A 132 11.04 16.43 -17.43
CA ARG A 132 10.28 15.26 -17.85
C ARG A 132 10.38 14.15 -16.80
N LYS A 133 9.29 13.42 -16.60
CA LYS A 133 9.29 12.25 -15.72
C LYS A 133 10.31 11.23 -16.19
N ILE A 134 11.23 10.84 -15.29
CA ILE A 134 12.18 9.77 -15.55
C ILE A 134 11.41 8.46 -15.71
N SER A 135 11.42 7.89 -16.93
CA SER A 135 10.69 6.68 -17.27
C SER A 135 11.63 5.50 -17.42
N LYS A 136 11.14 4.30 -17.03
CA LYS A 136 11.85 3.04 -17.27
C LYS A 136 12.01 2.73 -18.77
N SER A 137 11.17 3.32 -19.63
CA SER A 137 11.23 3.16 -21.09
C SER A 137 12.38 3.93 -21.77
N ASP A 138 12.96 4.94 -21.09
CA ASP A 138 14.01 5.80 -21.67
C ASP A 138 15.44 5.23 -21.50
N GLY A 139 15.56 3.96 -21.25
CA GLY A 139 16.79 3.26 -20.91
C GLY A 139 16.80 2.88 -19.42
N LYS A 140 17.88 2.26 -18.94
CA LYS A 140 18.01 1.94 -17.52
C LYS A 140 18.04 3.25 -16.72
N PRO A 141 16.99 3.61 -15.97
CA PRO A 141 17.04 4.77 -15.11
C PRO A 141 18.21 4.58 -14.14
N GLN A 142 19.02 5.62 -13.96
CA GLN A 142 20.06 5.57 -12.94
C GLN A 142 19.40 5.38 -11.58
N THR A 143 19.83 4.37 -10.86
CA THR A 143 19.33 4.10 -9.51
C THR A 143 19.95 5.07 -8.51
N ALA A 144 19.34 5.25 -7.35
CA ALA A 144 19.94 6.02 -6.27
C ALA A 144 21.36 5.50 -5.94
N ASP A 145 21.56 4.19 -5.97
CA ASP A 145 22.87 3.57 -5.71
C ASP A 145 23.93 4.02 -6.71
N SER A 146 23.60 4.12 -8.01
CA SER A 146 24.55 4.59 -9.01
C SER A 146 24.99 6.05 -8.80
N TYR A 147 24.08 6.89 -8.30
CA TYR A 147 24.42 8.26 -7.89
C TYR A 147 25.25 8.28 -6.60
N VAL A 148 24.95 7.42 -5.64
CA VAL A 148 25.76 7.28 -4.41
C VAL A 148 27.17 6.83 -4.74
N GLU A 149 27.34 5.85 -5.63
CA GLU A 149 28.66 5.40 -6.08
C GLU A 149 29.47 6.51 -6.77
N LYS A 150 28.81 7.33 -7.59
CA LYS A 150 29.45 8.39 -8.37
C LYS A 150 29.76 9.64 -7.57
N TYR A 151 28.84 10.09 -6.71
CA TYR A 151 28.91 11.39 -6.04
C TYR A 151 29.05 11.30 -4.52
N GLY A 152 28.76 10.16 -3.93
CA GLY A 152 28.68 9.97 -2.49
C GLY A 152 27.30 10.31 -1.92
N ALA A 153 26.92 9.62 -0.84
CA ALA A 153 25.60 9.77 -0.20
C ALA A 153 25.36 11.20 0.32
N ASP A 154 26.38 11.87 0.83
CA ASP A 154 26.24 13.21 1.40
C ASP A 154 25.89 14.28 0.35
N VAL A 155 26.39 14.12 -0.86
CA VAL A 155 26.03 15.02 -1.99
C VAL A 155 24.54 14.86 -2.33
N LEU A 156 24.03 13.64 -2.36
CA LEU A 156 22.59 13.40 -2.60
C LEU A 156 21.73 13.93 -1.46
N ARG A 157 22.14 13.73 -0.22
CA ARG A 157 21.43 14.30 0.94
C ARG A 157 21.39 15.81 0.87
N LEU A 158 22.50 16.45 0.54
CA LEU A 158 22.59 17.91 0.40
C LEU A 158 21.70 18.41 -0.74
N TRP A 159 21.67 17.71 -1.88
CA TRP A 159 20.78 18.03 -2.98
C TRP A 159 19.32 17.96 -2.54
N VAL A 160 18.86 16.84 -1.97
CA VAL A 160 17.47 16.69 -1.50
C VAL A 160 17.11 17.76 -0.48
N CYS A 161 18.00 18.08 0.46
CA CYS A 161 17.76 19.12 1.47
C CYS A 161 17.73 20.55 0.90
N SER A 162 18.27 20.78 -0.29
CA SER A 162 18.27 22.09 -0.96
C SER A 162 17.04 22.34 -1.82
N GLU A 163 16.21 21.31 -2.07
CA GLU A 163 15.07 21.38 -2.96
C GLU A 163 13.74 21.57 -2.21
N ASP A 164 12.77 22.18 -2.87
CA ASP A 164 11.39 22.25 -2.37
C ASP A 164 10.62 20.99 -2.74
N PHE A 165 10.54 20.04 -1.83
CA PHE A 165 9.88 18.74 -2.03
C PHE A 165 8.40 18.83 -2.44
N ARG A 166 7.74 19.98 -2.26
CA ARG A 166 6.34 20.19 -2.66
C ARG A 166 6.15 20.30 -4.17
N ARG A 167 7.24 20.38 -4.91
CA ARG A 167 7.29 20.46 -6.38
C ARG A 167 8.09 19.30 -6.94
N ASP A 168 7.97 19.09 -8.25
CA ASP A 168 8.88 18.20 -8.95
C ASP A 168 10.29 18.77 -8.91
N ILE A 169 11.26 17.93 -8.59
CA ILE A 169 12.65 18.33 -8.41
C ILE A 169 13.52 17.77 -9.53
N PRO A 170 14.26 18.62 -10.25
CA PRO A 170 15.11 18.18 -11.35
C PRO A 170 16.40 17.52 -10.82
N LEU A 171 16.76 16.41 -11.44
CA LEU A 171 18.01 15.71 -11.19
C LEU A 171 18.82 15.61 -12.49
N SER A 172 19.98 16.27 -12.52
CA SER A 172 20.92 16.18 -13.63
C SER A 172 22.35 16.18 -13.12
N GLU A 173 23.29 15.75 -13.98
CA GLU A 173 24.71 15.78 -13.67
C GLU A 173 25.21 17.21 -13.42
N GLU A 174 24.64 18.19 -14.12
CA GLU A 174 24.99 19.60 -13.93
C GLU A 174 24.60 20.09 -12.55
N ILE A 175 23.37 19.79 -12.11
CA ILE A 175 22.84 20.15 -10.77
C ILE A 175 23.71 19.49 -9.69
N LEU A 176 23.94 18.18 -9.80
CA LEU A 176 24.80 17.48 -8.83
C LEU A 176 26.24 18.01 -8.84
N GLY A 177 26.74 18.41 -9.99
CA GLY A 177 28.05 19.08 -10.09
C GLY A 177 28.13 20.41 -9.31
N GLN A 178 27.03 21.16 -9.24
CA GLN A 178 26.93 22.36 -8.40
C GLN A 178 26.94 22.01 -6.92
N VAL A 179 26.16 21.01 -6.53
CA VAL A 179 26.11 20.51 -5.15
C VAL A 179 27.47 19.97 -4.69
N VAL A 180 28.18 19.25 -5.55
CA VAL A 180 29.55 18.77 -5.27
C VAL A 180 30.52 19.93 -4.96
N ARG A 181 30.42 21.04 -5.68
CA ARG A 181 31.23 22.23 -5.40
C ARG A 181 30.95 22.82 -4.03
N ALA A 182 29.65 22.98 -3.70
CA ALA A 182 29.24 23.45 -2.38
C ALA A 182 29.71 22.49 -1.27
N TYR A 183 29.51 21.19 -1.47
CA TYR A 183 29.92 20.17 -0.51
C TYR A 183 31.42 20.18 -0.24
N ARG A 184 32.24 20.34 -1.30
CA ARG A 184 33.72 20.46 -1.13
C ARG A 184 34.11 21.65 -0.26
N THR A 185 33.43 22.77 -0.44
CA THR A 185 33.67 23.97 0.39
C THR A 185 33.35 23.66 1.84
N LEU A 186 32.18 23.10 2.13
CA LEU A 186 31.76 22.73 3.49
C LEU A 186 32.73 21.74 4.15
N ARG A 187 33.19 20.74 3.40
CA ARG A 187 34.07 19.70 3.93
C ARG A 187 35.48 20.20 4.21
N ASN A 188 35.95 21.22 3.49
CA ASN A 188 37.30 21.73 3.60
C ASN A 188 37.40 22.89 4.60
N THR A 189 36.30 23.31 5.23
CA THR A 189 36.27 24.29 6.30
C THR A 189 36.46 23.60 7.65
#